data_2c3fca2a1ac4d3e6c9e20ba59857c589
#
_entry.id   2c3fca2a1ac4d3e6c9e20ba59857c589
#
_cell.length_a   1.000
_cell.length_b   1.000
_cell.length_c   1.000
_cell.angle_alpha   90.00
_cell.angle_beta   90.00
_cell.angle_gamma   90.00
#
_symmetry.space_group_name_H-M   'P 1'
#
loop_
_entity.id
_entity.type
_entity.pdbx_description
1 polymer ?
#
loop_
_entity_poly.entity_id
_entity_poly.type
_entity_poly.pdbx_seq_one_letter_code
_entity_poly.pdbx_strand_id
1 'polypeptide(L)'
;MSSSLPLQSEFELADFAALAPGDYEQIVHDAMATELSGLRLVSDNPEPATVANTIEAWERAELALSRATAAFFTLHDADTSPELDAVAERLSSELAAHHDAIMLDAGLYDRVRDLSQAVEAGAEPGDEQVTWWLHERLRDFRRSGVALSPEDQERLRVLNARIARLESQFGQRVVAGRNEAAVHITDPAELAGLSEEQRTEAERAAGARDLDGWLLELVNTTGQDWLASLSHQEVRRRVFEASMSRGATGGNE
;
A
#
# COMPACT_ATOMS: atom_id res chain seq x y z
N MET A 1 -19.47 -3.21 -19.20
CA MET A 1 -18.25 -2.58 -19.75
C MET A 1 -17.13 -3.02 -18.85
N SER A 2 -16.10 -3.64 -19.37
CA SER A 2 -14.98 -4.16 -18.55
C SER A 2 -14.20 -2.98 -18.01
N SER A 3 -14.23 -2.78 -16.68
CA SER A 3 -13.48 -1.72 -15.98
C SER A 3 -12.01 -2.14 -15.83
N SER A 4 -11.35 -2.44 -16.95
CA SER A 4 -9.89 -2.61 -16.91
C SER A 4 -9.24 -1.23 -16.85
N LEU A 5 -8.14 -1.10 -16.07
CA LEU A 5 -7.27 0.08 -16.18
C LEU A 5 -7.04 0.39 -17.66
N PRO A 6 -7.08 1.64 -18.08
CA PRO A 6 -6.80 2.04 -19.46
C PRO A 6 -5.30 1.88 -19.74
N LEU A 7 -4.83 0.65 -19.69
CA LEU A 7 -3.50 0.22 -20.12
C LEU A 7 -3.66 -0.34 -21.52
N GLN A 8 -3.11 0.34 -22.51
CA GLN A 8 -3.18 -0.10 -23.91
C GLN A 8 -2.23 -1.28 -24.17
N SER A 9 -1.20 -1.45 -23.36
CA SER A 9 -0.27 -2.57 -23.42
C SER A 9 0.21 -3.01 -22.04
N GLU A 10 0.85 -4.17 -21.99
CA GLU A 10 1.43 -4.75 -20.77
C GLU A 10 2.49 -3.85 -20.10
N PHE A 11 3.11 -2.95 -20.86
CA PHE A 11 4.23 -2.11 -20.42
C PHE A 11 3.88 -0.61 -20.36
N GLU A 12 2.61 -0.25 -20.53
CA GLU A 12 2.19 1.15 -20.43
C GLU A 12 1.92 1.54 -18.97
N LEU A 13 2.26 2.79 -18.65
CA LEU A 13 1.91 3.39 -17.36
C LEU A 13 0.40 3.67 -17.32
N ALA A 14 -0.17 3.61 -16.12
CA ALA A 14 -1.56 4.00 -15.90
C ALA A 14 -1.75 5.49 -16.26
N ASP A 15 -2.84 5.80 -16.98
CA ASP A 15 -3.26 7.18 -17.19
C ASP A 15 -4.01 7.68 -15.94
N PHE A 16 -3.26 8.23 -14.99
CA PHE A 16 -3.78 8.73 -13.73
C PHE A 16 -4.80 9.87 -13.88
N ALA A 17 -4.73 10.62 -15.00
CA ALA A 17 -5.66 11.73 -15.26
C ALA A 17 -7.01 11.25 -15.81
N ALA A 18 -7.10 10.02 -16.30
CA ALA A 18 -8.30 9.48 -16.92
C ALA A 18 -9.31 8.89 -15.93
N LEU A 19 -8.94 8.73 -14.64
CA LEU A 19 -9.71 8.03 -13.65
C LEU A 19 -10.09 8.93 -12.47
N ALA A 20 -11.37 8.86 -12.05
CA ALA A 20 -11.81 9.43 -10.78
C ALA A 20 -11.52 8.47 -9.62
N PRO A 21 -11.47 8.95 -8.35
CA PRO A 21 -11.21 8.10 -7.18
C PRO A 21 -12.10 6.85 -7.10
N GLY A 22 -13.41 6.97 -7.40
CA GLY A 22 -14.35 5.85 -7.39
C GLY A 22 -14.11 4.80 -8.49
N ASP A 23 -13.46 5.19 -9.60
CA ASP A 23 -13.13 4.24 -10.68
C ASP A 23 -12.05 3.25 -10.22
N TYR A 24 -11.09 3.71 -9.42
CA TYR A 24 -10.05 2.84 -8.85
C TYR A 24 -10.64 1.76 -7.93
N GLU A 25 -11.60 2.12 -7.08
CA GLU A 25 -12.27 1.16 -6.20
C GLU A 25 -12.93 0.05 -7.00
N GLN A 26 -13.67 0.39 -8.06
CA GLN A 26 -14.32 -0.60 -8.92
C GLN A 26 -13.30 -1.47 -9.67
N ILE A 27 -12.22 -0.87 -10.18
CA ILE A 27 -11.16 -1.60 -10.88
C ILE A 27 -10.48 -2.61 -9.94
N VAL A 28 -10.21 -2.24 -8.68
CA VAL A 28 -9.64 -3.15 -7.69
C VAL A 28 -10.61 -4.28 -7.37
N HIS A 29 -11.91 -4.01 -7.19
CA HIS A 29 -12.93 -5.04 -6.96
C HIS A 29 -13.03 -6.03 -8.12
N ASP A 30 -13.06 -5.55 -9.36
CA ASP A 30 -13.11 -6.41 -10.55
C ASP A 30 -11.84 -7.28 -10.66
N ALA A 31 -10.68 -6.71 -10.31
CA ALA A 31 -9.41 -7.42 -10.31
C ALA A 31 -9.34 -8.50 -9.20
N MET A 32 -9.84 -8.21 -7.98
CA MET A 32 -9.97 -9.19 -6.90
C MET A 32 -10.86 -10.36 -7.30
N ALA A 33 -12.00 -10.08 -7.94
CA ALA A 33 -12.90 -11.12 -8.42
C ALA A 33 -12.26 -11.98 -9.53
N THR A 34 -11.48 -11.35 -10.41
CA THR A 34 -10.73 -12.03 -11.48
C THR A 34 -9.68 -12.95 -10.91
N GLU A 35 -8.88 -12.48 -9.95
CA GLU A 35 -7.85 -13.27 -9.27
C GLU A 35 -8.45 -14.49 -8.58
N LEU A 36 -9.48 -14.31 -7.74
CA LEU A 36 -10.13 -15.45 -7.07
C LEU A 36 -10.70 -16.47 -8.06
N SER A 37 -11.25 -16.00 -9.17
CA SER A 37 -11.75 -16.89 -10.22
C SER A 37 -10.62 -17.69 -10.88
N GLY A 38 -9.48 -17.04 -11.16
CA GLY A 38 -8.28 -17.69 -11.69
C GLY A 38 -7.68 -18.69 -10.71
N LEU A 39 -7.58 -18.33 -9.43
CA LEU A 39 -7.04 -19.22 -8.39
C LEU A 39 -7.96 -20.43 -8.11
N ARG A 40 -9.28 -20.27 -8.23
CA ARG A 40 -10.20 -21.43 -8.19
C ARG A 40 -9.93 -22.44 -9.32
N LEU A 41 -9.59 -21.96 -10.53
CA LEU A 41 -9.19 -22.86 -11.61
C LEU A 41 -7.88 -23.60 -11.32
N VAL A 42 -7.02 -23.03 -10.46
CA VAL A 42 -5.81 -23.71 -9.97
C VAL A 42 -6.16 -24.75 -8.93
N SER A 43 -6.94 -24.42 -7.89
CA SER A 43 -7.30 -25.32 -6.81
C SER A 43 -8.19 -26.47 -7.26
N ASP A 44 -9.14 -26.20 -8.16
CA ASP A 44 -10.12 -27.19 -8.65
C ASP A 44 -9.61 -28.02 -9.86
N ASN A 45 -8.36 -27.80 -10.31
CA ASN A 45 -7.80 -28.51 -11.45
C ASN A 45 -7.60 -30.00 -11.12
N PRO A 46 -8.28 -30.93 -11.83
CA PRO A 46 -8.19 -32.36 -11.54
C PRO A 46 -6.89 -33.03 -12.04
N GLU A 47 -6.12 -32.35 -12.89
CA GLU A 47 -4.87 -32.88 -13.43
C GLU A 47 -3.76 -32.80 -12.37
N PRO A 48 -2.72 -33.63 -12.45
CA PRO A 48 -1.54 -33.54 -11.59
C PRO A 48 -0.98 -32.10 -11.56
N ALA A 49 -0.49 -31.70 -10.40
CA ALA A 49 0.09 -30.35 -10.24
C ALA A 49 1.41 -30.26 -11.01
N THR A 50 1.52 -29.24 -11.86
CA THR A 50 2.71 -28.91 -12.66
C THR A 50 3.07 -27.42 -12.46
N VAL A 51 4.28 -27.04 -12.84
CA VAL A 51 4.71 -25.62 -12.85
C VAL A 51 3.73 -24.79 -13.65
N ALA A 52 3.34 -25.25 -14.85
CA ALA A 52 2.47 -24.51 -15.76
C ALA A 52 1.04 -24.31 -15.22
N ASN A 53 0.43 -25.34 -14.62
CA ASN A 53 -0.97 -25.28 -14.17
C ASN A 53 -1.14 -24.86 -12.71
N THR A 54 -0.02 -24.58 -12.02
CA THR A 54 -0.01 -24.13 -10.62
C THR A 54 0.71 -22.79 -10.50
N ILE A 55 2.03 -22.72 -10.69
CA ILE A 55 2.81 -21.49 -10.52
C ILE A 55 2.45 -20.45 -11.58
N GLU A 56 2.61 -20.79 -12.88
CA GLU A 56 2.34 -19.84 -13.95
C GLU A 56 0.85 -19.46 -14.03
N ALA A 57 -0.05 -20.39 -13.69
CA ALA A 57 -1.48 -20.09 -13.62
C ALA A 57 -1.81 -19.15 -12.46
N TRP A 58 -1.15 -19.31 -11.30
CA TRP A 58 -1.25 -18.40 -10.15
C TRP A 58 -0.80 -17.00 -10.53
N GLU A 59 0.43 -16.87 -11.06
CA GLU A 59 1.01 -15.58 -11.45
C GLU A 59 0.16 -14.84 -12.48
N ARG A 60 -0.43 -15.55 -13.43
CA ARG A 60 -1.38 -14.94 -14.37
C ARG A 60 -2.66 -14.45 -13.69
N ALA A 61 -3.13 -15.15 -12.66
CA ALA A 61 -4.34 -14.76 -11.94
C ALA A 61 -4.13 -13.48 -11.12
N GLU A 62 -2.98 -13.31 -10.46
CA GLU A 62 -2.68 -12.16 -9.59
C GLU A 62 -2.32 -10.88 -10.37
N LEU A 63 -1.95 -10.98 -11.66
CA LEU A 63 -1.42 -9.86 -12.43
C LEU A 63 -2.37 -8.64 -12.48
N ALA A 64 -3.67 -8.88 -12.64
CA ALA A 64 -4.66 -7.80 -12.75
C ALA A 64 -4.76 -7.01 -11.43
N LEU A 65 -4.81 -7.71 -10.29
CA LEU A 65 -4.90 -7.08 -8.98
C LEU A 65 -3.59 -6.35 -8.63
N SER A 66 -2.44 -6.97 -8.90
CA SER A 66 -1.13 -6.35 -8.69
C SER A 66 -1.02 -5.01 -9.44
N ARG A 67 -1.47 -4.94 -10.69
CA ARG A 67 -1.47 -3.69 -11.47
C ARG A 67 -2.45 -2.65 -10.95
N ALA A 68 -3.68 -3.08 -10.60
CA ALA A 68 -4.71 -2.18 -10.09
C ALA A 68 -4.29 -1.53 -8.77
N THR A 69 -3.78 -2.33 -7.84
CA THR A 69 -3.31 -1.85 -6.54
C THR A 69 -2.05 -0.99 -6.67
N ALA A 70 -1.09 -1.37 -7.53
CA ALA A 70 0.08 -0.55 -7.78
C ALA A 70 -0.28 0.83 -8.33
N ALA A 71 -1.22 0.92 -9.28
CA ALA A 71 -1.67 2.21 -9.82
C ALA A 71 -2.38 3.05 -8.74
N PHE A 72 -3.32 2.47 -8.00
CA PHE A 72 -4.06 3.17 -6.96
C PHE A 72 -3.15 3.70 -5.86
N PHE A 73 -2.33 2.84 -5.26
CA PHE A 73 -1.48 3.25 -4.14
C PHE A 73 -0.34 4.19 -4.56
N THR A 74 0.15 4.09 -5.81
CA THR A 74 1.11 5.09 -6.33
C THR A 74 0.48 6.49 -6.37
N LEU A 75 -0.75 6.61 -6.86
CA LEU A 75 -1.47 7.89 -6.87
C LEU A 75 -1.75 8.38 -5.44
N HIS A 76 -2.30 7.51 -4.59
CA HIS A 76 -2.62 7.83 -3.21
C HIS A 76 -1.40 8.33 -2.43
N ASP A 77 -0.24 7.70 -2.59
CA ASP A 77 0.98 8.06 -1.87
C ASP A 77 1.64 9.34 -2.40
N ALA A 78 1.46 9.64 -3.69
CA ALA A 78 2.09 10.79 -4.34
C ALA A 78 1.23 12.06 -4.30
N ASP A 79 -0.08 11.93 -4.48
CA ASP A 79 -1.02 13.07 -4.63
C ASP A 79 -2.40 12.69 -4.09
N THR A 80 -2.51 12.51 -2.77
CA THR A 80 -3.76 12.09 -2.15
C THR A 80 -4.80 13.20 -2.05
N SER A 81 -6.05 12.80 -1.87
CA SER A 81 -7.20 13.66 -1.56
C SER A 81 -8.08 12.99 -0.49
N PRO A 82 -8.99 13.74 0.16
CA PRO A 82 -9.94 13.13 1.10
C PRO A 82 -10.76 11.99 0.49
N GLU A 83 -11.08 12.07 -0.80
CA GLU A 83 -11.80 11.03 -1.53
C GLU A 83 -10.93 9.77 -1.73
N LEU A 84 -9.65 9.94 -2.09
CA LEU A 84 -8.69 8.83 -2.22
C LEU A 84 -8.39 8.18 -0.87
N ASP A 85 -8.25 8.97 0.20
CA ASP A 85 -8.08 8.47 1.57
C ASP A 85 -9.26 7.58 1.99
N ALA A 86 -10.49 8.01 1.69
CA ALA A 86 -11.69 7.22 1.98
C ALA A 86 -11.76 5.91 1.19
N VAL A 87 -11.31 5.91 -0.08
CA VAL A 87 -11.18 4.69 -0.91
C VAL A 87 -10.11 3.77 -0.32
N ALA A 88 -8.94 4.31 0.05
CA ALA A 88 -7.85 3.53 0.63
C ALA A 88 -8.26 2.85 1.95
N GLU A 89 -9.02 3.53 2.81
CA GLU A 89 -9.52 2.94 4.06
C GLU A 89 -10.45 1.75 3.81
N ARG A 90 -11.38 1.86 2.84
CA ARG A 90 -12.27 0.75 2.47
C ARG A 90 -11.49 -0.41 1.86
N LEU A 91 -10.66 -0.13 0.86
CA LEU A 91 -9.85 -1.15 0.17
C LEU A 91 -8.89 -1.88 1.12
N SER A 92 -8.35 -1.23 2.14
CA SER A 92 -7.44 -1.88 3.12
C SER A 92 -8.08 -3.09 3.78
N SER A 93 -9.34 -2.98 4.24
CA SER A 93 -10.06 -4.09 4.87
C SER A 93 -10.45 -5.17 3.86
N GLU A 94 -10.82 -4.78 2.65
CA GLU A 94 -11.26 -5.68 1.59
C GLU A 94 -10.09 -6.48 1.01
N LEU A 95 -8.94 -5.83 0.81
CA LEU A 95 -7.71 -6.50 0.38
C LEU A 95 -7.18 -7.47 1.44
N ALA A 96 -7.33 -7.15 2.74
CA ALA A 96 -7.00 -8.08 3.81
C ALA A 96 -7.91 -9.32 3.78
N ALA A 97 -9.22 -9.12 3.61
CA ALA A 97 -10.17 -10.22 3.49
C ALA A 97 -9.93 -11.06 2.22
N HIS A 98 -9.57 -10.41 1.11
CA HIS A 98 -9.18 -11.07 -0.13
C HIS A 98 -7.92 -11.93 0.05
N HIS A 99 -6.90 -11.38 0.69
CA HIS A 99 -5.68 -12.12 1.04
C HIS A 99 -5.99 -13.34 1.91
N ASP A 100 -6.82 -13.17 2.94
CA ASP A 100 -7.26 -14.26 3.80
C ASP A 100 -8.03 -15.34 3.03
N ALA A 101 -8.87 -14.95 2.04
CA ALA A 101 -9.59 -15.90 1.20
C ALA A 101 -8.65 -16.79 0.37
N ILE A 102 -7.49 -16.27 -0.02
CA ILE A 102 -6.47 -17.02 -0.77
C ILE A 102 -5.62 -17.86 0.21
N MET A 103 -5.07 -17.23 1.24
CA MET A 103 -4.06 -17.86 2.11
C MET A 103 -4.64 -18.86 3.12
N LEU A 104 -5.96 -18.86 3.33
CA LEU A 104 -6.67 -19.84 4.15
C LEU A 104 -7.39 -20.91 3.31
N ASP A 105 -7.20 -20.89 1.98
CA ASP A 105 -7.78 -21.90 1.08
C ASP A 105 -6.96 -23.19 1.13
N ALA A 106 -7.58 -24.26 1.67
CA ALA A 106 -6.95 -25.56 1.80
C ALA A 106 -6.69 -26.22 0.42
N GLY A 107 -7.53 -25.97 -0.57
CA GLY A 107 -7.36 -26.52 -1.92
C GLY A 107 -6.12 -25.95 -2.62
N LEU A 108 -5.92 -24.62 -2.50
CA LEU A 108 -4.71 -23.94 -3.00
C LEU A 108 -3.46 -24.45 -2.26
N TYR A 109 -3.53 -24.56 -0.94
CA TYR A 109 -2.42 -25.11 -0.15
C TYR A 109 -2.05 -26.53 -0.57
N ASP A 110 -3.05 -27.41 -0.71
CA ASP A 110 -2.84 -28.78 -1.14
C ASP A 110 -2.23 -28.85 -2.53
N ARG A 111 -2.69 -28.00 -3.45
CA ARG A 111 -2.18 -27.91 -4.83
C ARG A 111 -0.68 -27.53 -4.87
N VAL A 112 -0.29 -26.52 -4.09
CA VAL A 112 1.11 -26.08 -3.99
C VAL A 112 1.97 -27.14 -3.32
N ARG A 113 1.45 -27.81 -2.27
CA ARG A 113 2.13 -28.93 -1.60
C ARG A 113 2.37 -30.10 -2.55
N ASP A 114 1.37 -30.47 -3.33
CA ASP A 114 1.45 -31.60 -4.26
C ASP A 114 2.48 -31.33 -5.37
N LEU A 115 2.54 -30.08 -5.87
CA LEU A 115 3.61 -29.67 -6.78
C LEU A 115 4.98 -29.75 -6.14
N SER A 116 5.13 -29.28 -4.88
CA SER A 116 6.40 -29.36 -4.16
C SER A 116 6.89 -30.80 -4.05
N GLN A 117 6.00 -31.73 -3.70
CA GLN A 117 6.31 -33.16 -3.63
C GLN A 117 6.70 -33.75 -5.01
N ALA A 118 6.03 -33.33 -6.08
CA ALA A 118 6.34 -33.79 -7.43
C ALA A 118 7.73 -33.30 -7.88
N VAL A 119 8.10 -32.06 -7.57
CA VAL A 119 9.44 -31.52 -7.86
C VAL A 119 10.51 -32.23 -7.04
N GLU A 120 10.30 -32.41 -5.74
CA GLU A 120 11.24 -33.13 -4.83
C GLU A 120 11.45 -34.59 -5.28
N ALA A 121 10.41 -35.24 -5.79
CA ALA A 121 10.49 -36.60 -6.31
C ALA A 121 11.08 -36.70 -7.73
N GLY A 122 11.36 -35.57 -8.39
CA GLY A 122 11.82 -35.50 -9.77
C GLY A 122 10.76 -35.88 -10.81
N ALA A 123 9.49 -35.91 -10.43
CA ALA A 123 8.36 -36.16 -11.32
C ALA A 123 7.94 -34.94 -12.13
N GLU A 124 8.20 -33.75 -11.63
CA GLU A 124 8.01 -32.46 -12.29
C GLU A 124 9.34 -31.71 -12.32
N PRO A 125 9.75 -31.09 -13.44
CA PRO A 125 10.95 -30.28 -13.51
C PRO A 125 10.84 -29.06 -12.58
N GLY A 126 11.91 -28.76 -11.83
CA GLY A 126 11.99 -27.56 -11.01
C GLY A 126 13.42 -27.06 -10.96
N ASP A 127 13.60 -25.78 -11.24
CA ASP A 127 14.84 -25.06 -11.04
C ASP A 127 14.89 -24.42 -9.63
N GLU A 128 15.90 -23.60 -9.39
CA GLU A 128 16.07 -22.90 -8.13
C GLU A 128 14.92 -21.91 -7.85
N GLN A 129 14.39 -21.25 -8.88
CA GLN A 129 13.29 -20.28 -8.75
C GLN A 129 11.98 -21.00 -8.37
N VAL A 130 11.66 -22.10 -9.05
CA VAL A 130 10.49 -22.94 -8.74
C VAL A 130 10.57 -23.44 -7.30
N THR A 131 11.73 -23.99 -6.90
CA THR A 131 11.94 -24.53 -5.55
C THR A 131 11.79 -23.43 -4.49
N TRP A 132 12.34 -22.25 -4.75
CA TRP A 132 12.22 -21.11 -3.86
C TRP A 132 10.76 -20.63 -3.75
N TRP A 133 10.05 -20.48 -4.89
CA TRP A 133 8.65 -20.08 -4.90
C TRP A 133 7.78 -21.02 -4.08
N LEU A 134 7.92 -22.33 -4.29
CA LEU A 134 7.18 -23.36 -3.56
C LEU A 134 7.46 -23.30 -2.04
N HIS A 135 8.73 -23.17 -1.65
CA HIS A 135 9.13 -23.06 -0.25
C HIS A 135 8.50 -21.84 0.43
N GLU A 136 8.60 -20.67 -0.22
CA GLU A 136 8.06 -19.42 0.31
C GLU A 136 6.53 -19.47 0.39
N ARG A 137 5.86 -19.92 -0.65
CA ARG A 137 4.39 -19.99 -0.69
C ARG A 137 3.83 -20.95 0.37
N LEU A 138 4.43 -22.14 0.54
CA LEU A 138 4.05 -23.08 1.59
C LEU A 138 4.34 -22.55 2.99
N ARG A 139 5.41 -21.78 3.16
CA ARG A 139 5.71 -21.09 4.41
C ARG A 139 4.65 -20.05 4.72
N ASP A 140 4.27 -19.25 3.73
CA ASP A 140 3.28 -18.18 3.88
C ASP A 140 1.90 -18.75 4.20
N PHE A 141 1.44 -19.78 3.54
CA PHE A 141 0.20 -20.49 3.88
C PHE A 141 0.19 -20.95 5.36
N ARG A 142 1.30 -21.55 5.82
CA ARG A 142 1.39 -22.02 7.22
C ARG A 142 1.37 -20.86 8.22
N ARG A 143 2.05 -19.77 7.91
CA ARG A 143 2.07 -18.56 8.74
C ARG A 143 0.73 -17.85 8.77
N SER A 144 0.03 -17.85 7.64
CA SER A 144 -1.32 -17.29 7.54
C SER A 144 -2.39 -18.17 8.20
N GLY A 145 -2.05 -19.37 8.66
CA GLY A 145 -2.94 -20.17 9.47
C GLY A 145 -3.85 -21.15 8.70
N VAL A 146 -3.47 -21.60 7.49
CA VAL A 146 -4.24 -22.58 6.71
C VAL A 146 -4.54 -23.87 7.48
N ALA A 147 -3.68 -24.26 8.42
CA ALA A 147 -3.83 -25.46 9.25
C ALA A 147 -4.64 -25.23 10.54
N LEU A 148 -5.13 -24.00 10.78
CA LEU A 148 -5.97 -23.70 11.94
C LEU A 148 -7.37 -24.32 11.80
N SER A 149 -8.05 -24.47 12.95
CA SER A 149 -9.47 -24.83 12.94
C SER A 149 -10.32 -23.75 12.24
N PRO A 150 -11.48 -24.08 11.66
CA PRO A 150 -12.35 -23.09 11.05
C PRO A 150 -12.74 -21.95 11.99
N GLU A 151 -12.90 -22.23 13.31
CA GLU A 151 -13.18 -21.22 14.32
C GLU A 151 -12.00 -20.26 14.52
N ASP A 152 -10.78 -20.78 14.59
CA ASP A 152 -9.59 -19.95 14.74
C ASP A 152 -9.26 -19.17 13.46
N GLN A 153 -9.55 -19.72 12.27
CA GLN A 153 -9.46 -19.00 11.01
C GLN A 153 -10.44 -17.81 10.96
N GLU A 154 -11.66 -17.98 11.48
CA GLU A 154 -12.63 -16.88 11.53
C GLU A 154 -12.17 -15.77 12.50
N ARG A 155 -11.63 -16.15 13.67
CA ARG A 155 -11.01 -15.17 14.58
C ARG A 155 -9.83 -14.44 13.93
N LEU A 156 -9.02 -15.15 13.17
CA LEU A 156 -7.89 -14.57 12.44
C LEU A 156 -8.35 -13.55 11.41
N ARG A 157 -9.39 -13.86 10.61
CA ARG A 157 -9.97 -12.91 9.64
C ARG A 157 -10.44 -11.61 10.30
N VAL A 158 -11.13 -11.72 11.44
CA VAL A 158 -11.57 -10.54 12.21
C VAL A 158 -10.39 -9.70 12.69
N LEU A 159 -9.31 -10.35 13.15
CA LEU A 159 -8.10 -9.66 13.59
C LEU A 159 -7.36 -8.99 12.42
N ASN A 160 -7.21 -9.67 11.30
CA ASN A 160 -6.56 -9.15 10.10
C ASN A 160 -7.29 -7.92 9.54
N ALA A 161 -8.61 -8.00 9.42
CA ALA A 161 -9.43 -6.86 9.01
C ALA A 161 -9.28 -5.66 9.97
N ARG A 162 -9.18 -5.91 11.27
CA ARG A 162 -8.94 -4.85 12.27
C ARG A 162 -7.54 -4.25 12.15
N ILE A 163 -6.52 -5.07 11.96
CA ILE A 163 -5.13 -4.63 11.79
C ILE A 163 -5.04 -3.76 10.54
N ALA A 164 -5.52 -4.24 9.40
CA ALA A 164 -5.46 -3.50 8.12
C ALA A 164 -6.11 -2.10 8.24
N ARG A 165 -7.27 -2.02 8.90
CA ARG A 165 -7.92 -0.73 9.15
C ARG A 165 -7.09 0.19 10.05
N LEU A 166 -6.52 -0.35 11.14
CA LEU A 166 -5.70 0.42 12.06
C LEU A 166 -4.41 0.92 11.43
N GLU A 167 -3.79 0.12 10.56
CA GLU A 167 -2.59 0.50 9.80
C GLU A 167 -2.89 1.64 8.82
N SER A 168 -4.01 1.56 8.09
CA SER A 168 -4.47 2.64 7.22
C SER A 168 -4.73 3.93 8.00
N GLN A 169 -5.48 3.85 9.10
CA GLN A 169 -5.74 5.01 9.96
C GLN A 169 -4.46 5.59 10.57
N PHE A 170 -3.51 4.75 10.95
CA PHE A 170 -2.22 5.20 11.46
C PHE A 170 -1.44 5.99 10.40
N GLY A 171 -1.39 5.49 9.16
CA GLY A 171 -0.75 6.20 8.05
C GLY A 171 -1.36 7.60 7.83
N GLN A 172 -2.69 7.68 7.78
CA GLN A 172 -3.41 8.96 7.64
C GLN A 172 -3.10 9.93 8.80
N ARG A 173 -3.06 9.43 10.04
CA ARG A 173 -2.71 10.26 11.22
C ARG A 173 -1.27 10.76 11.18
N VAL A 174 -0.33 9.96 10.67
CA VAL A 174 1.06 10.39 10.47
C VAL A 174 1.13 11.58 9.51
N VAL A 175 0.40 11.50 8.39
CA VAL A 175 0.34 12.60 7.41
C VAL A 175 -0.33 13.83 8.01
N ALA A 176 -1.50 13.67 8.65
CA ALA A 176 -2.21 14.76 9.30
C ALA A 176 -1.36 15.45 10.38
N GLY A 177 -0.74 14.68 11.27
CA GLY A 177 0.13 15.22 12.32
C GLY A 177 1.35 15.97 11.78
N ARG A 178 1.93 15.52 10.66
CA ARG A 178 2.96 16.26 9.94
C ARG A 178 2.45 17.60 9.42
N ASN A 179 1.28 17.59 8.82
CA ASN A 179 0.67 18.78 8.22
C ASN A 179 0.28 19.82 9.31
N GLU A 180 -0.25 19.36 10.44
CA GLU A 180 -0.60 20.22 11.59
C GLU A 180 0.63 20.81 12.26
N ALA A 181 1.76 20.09 12.28
CA ALA A 181 3.00 20.53 12.89
C ALA A 181 3.80 21.53 12.02
N ALA A 182 3.36 21.83 10.80
CA ALA A 182 4.03 22.79 9.92
C ALA A 182 4.16 24.17 10.61
N VAL A 183 5.31 24.83 10.43
CA VAL A 183 5.62 26.08 11.14
C VAL A 183 5.24 27.28 10.28
N HIS A 184 4.22 28.01 10.70
CA HIS A 184 3.76 29.23 10.02
C HIS A 184 4.61 30.44 10.44
N ILE A 185 5.03 31.23 9.44
CA ILE A 185 5.88 32.42 9.55
C ILE A 185 5.16 33.60 8.89
N THR A 186 5.09 34.72 9.56
CA THR A 186 4.50 35.96 9.03
C THR A 186 5.51 37.12 8.91
N ASP A 187 6.62 37.06 9.64
CA ASP A 187 7.69 38.05 9.55
C ASP A 187 8.76 37.59 8.54
N PRO A 188 8.96 38.31 7.42
CA PRO A 188 9.99 37.97 6.44
C PRO A 188 11.42 37.97 7.01
N ALA A 189 11.70 38.67 8.13
CA ALA A 189 13.00 38.66 8.79
C ALA A 189 13.32 37.27 9.39
N GLU A 190 12.30 36.51 9.78
CA GLU A 190 12.43 35.15 10.31
C GLU A 190 12.91 34.13 9.24
N LEU A 191 12.79 34.46 7.95
CA LEU A 191 13.24 33.62 6.82
C LEU A 191 14.72 33.82 6.47
N ALA A 192 15.47 34.56 7.27
CA ALA A 192 16.90 34.79 7.03
C ALA A 192 17.66 33.48 6.89
N GLY A 193 18.44 33.37 5.80
CA GLY A 193 19.20 32.17 5.43
C GLY A 193 18.54 31.27 4.39
N LEU A 194 17.22 31.38 4.19
CA LEU A 194 16.56 30.64 3.12
C LEU A 194 16.89 31.23 1.75
N SER A 195 17.06 30.35 0.76
CA SER A 195 17.16 30.73 -0.65
C SER A 195 15.83 31.30 -1.18
N GLU A 196 15.88 31.98 -2.33
CA GLU A 196 14.67 32.48 -3.02
C GLU A 196 13.71 31.34 -3.37
N GLU A 197 14.24 30.22 -3.81
CA GLU A 197 13.47 29.02 -4.14
C GLU A 197 12.74 28.46 -2.90
N GLN A 198 13.44 28.32 -1.78
CA GLN A 198 12.85 27.88 -0.50
C GLN A 198 11.76 28.84 0.01
N ARG A 199 11.94 30.15 -0.17
CA ARG A 199 10.93 31.15 0.21
C ARG A 199 9.68 31.03 -0.67
N THR A 200 9.87 30.85 -1.97
CA THR A 200 8.75 30.68 -2.94
C THR A 200 7.98 29.38 -2.62
N GLU A 201 8.67 28.31 -2.29
CA GLU A 201 8.06 27.06 -1.87
C GLU A 201 7.22 27.22 -0.61
N ALA A 202 7.78 27.87 0.42
CA ALA A 202 7.07 28.13 1.68
C ALA A 202 5.87 29.07 1.50
N GLU A 203 5.96 30.07 0.61
CA GLU A 203 4.84 30.97 0.27
C GLU A 203 3.72 30.20 -0.46
N ARG A 204 4.08 29.34 -1.42
CA ARG A 204 3.13 28.46 -2.10
C ARG A 204 2.42 27.52 -1.14
N ALA A 205 3.16 26.93 -0.19
CA ALA A 205 2.60 26.05 0.84
C ALA A 205 1.62 26.79 1.77
N ALA A 206 1.89 28.04 2.13
CA ALA A 206 0.98 28.89 2.90
C ALA A 206 -0.29 29.20 2.08
N GLY A 207 -0.13 29.63 0.83
CA GLY A 207 -1.25 29.94 -0.06
C GLY A 207 -2.17 28.73 -0.35
N ALA A 208 -1.62 27.53 -0.43
CA ALA A 208 -2.42 26.30 -0.58
C ALA A 208 -3.32 25.99 0.64
N ARG A 209 -3.09 26.65 1.78
CA ARG A 209 -3.87 26.54 3.02
C ARG A 209 -4.60 27.83 3.41
N ASP A 210 -4.75 28.75 2.45
CA ASP A 210 -5.38 30.07 2.67
C ASP A 210 -4.71 30.87 3.83
N LEU A 211 -3.39 30.72 3.99
CA LEU A 211 -2.58 31.44 5.00
C LEU A 211 -1.77 32.54 4.32
N ASP A 212 -1.67 33.70 4.98
CA ASP A 212 -0.73 34.76 4.60
C ASP A 212 0.68 34.42 5.09
N GLY A 213 1.71 34.82 4.31
CA GLY A 213 3.10 34.61 4.70
C GLY A 213 3.68 33.28 4.19
N TRP A 214 4.36 32.53 5.05
CA TRP A 214 5.13 31.35 4.67
C TRP A 214 4.83 30.17 5.58
N LEU A 215 4.76 28.97 5.04
CA LEU A 215 4.56 27.74 5.79
C LEU A 215 5.74 26.80 5.56
N LEU A 216 6.49 26.51 6.62
CA LEU A 216 7.59 25.57 6.60
C LEU A 216 7.01 24.17 6.86
N GLU A 217 6.72 23.43 5.81
CA GLU A 217 6.21 22.06 5.91
C GLU A 217 7.30 21.12 6.41
N LEU A 218 6.90 20.12 7.20
CA LEU A 218 7.81 19.10 7.73
C LEU A 218 7.82 17.86 6.84
N VAL A 219 8.95 17.17 6.80
CA VAL A 219 9.07 15.86 6.18
C VAL A 219 8.95 14.74 7.23
N ASN A 220 8.67 13.51 6.81
CA ASN A 220 8.47 12.37 7.72
C ASN A 220 9.76 11.87 8.39
N THR A 221 10.92 12.34 7.94
CA THR A 221 12.23 12.00 8.52
C THR A 221 12.63 12.97 9.63
N THR A 222 13.69 12.64 10.38
CA THR A 222 14.25 13.53 11.40
C THR A 222 15.04 14.70 10.79
N GLY A 223 15.55 14.55 9.55
CA GLY A 223 16.20 15.62 8.82
C GLY A 223 15.17 16.58 8.24
N GLN A 224 15.23 17.85 8.66
CA GLN A 224 14.41 18.92 8.12
C GLN A 224 15.32 19.91 7.38
N ASP A 225 15.17 20.04 6.08
CA ASP A 225 16.03 20.86 5.22
C ASP A 225 16.05 22.33 5.64
N TRP A 226 14.92 22.82 6.18
CA TRP A 226 14.82 24.16 6.76
C TRP A 226 15.88 24.44 7.83
N LEU A 227 16.24 23.42 8.65
CA LEU A 227 17.20 23.57 9.76
C LEU A 227 18.61 23.85 9.27
N ALA A 228 18.97 23.38 8.08
CA ALA A 228 20.28 23.62 7.49
C ALA A 228 20.43 25.05 6.94
N SER A 229 19.33 25.63 6.44
CA SER A 229 19.33 26.92 5.74
C SER A 229 19.01 28.11 6.65
N LEU A 230 18.07 27.96 7.58
CA LEU A 230 17.62 29.05 8.47
C LEU A 230 18.75 29.57 9.33
N SER A 231 18.97 30.91 9.32
CA SER A 231 19.93 31.60 10.21
C SER A 231 19.30 31.98 11.55
N HIS A 232 17.97 32.18 11.60
CA HIS A 232 17.26 32.62 12.79
C HIS A 232 17.11 31.47 13.80
N GLN A 233 17.80 31.57 14.94
CA GLN A 233 17.88 30.49 15.95
C GLN A 233 16.52 30.07 16.50
N GLU A 234 15.64 31.04 16.79
CA GLU A 234 14.32 30.75 17.34
C GLU A 234 13.42 30.00 16.34
N VAL A 235 13.47 30.35 15.07
CA VAL A 235 12.74 29.63 14.03
C VAL A 235 13.27 28.23 13.88
N ARG A 236 14.60 28.02 13.88
CA ARG A 236 15.17 26.66 13.90
C ARG A 236 14.70 25.87 15.11
N ARG A 237 14.63 26.49 16.32
CA ARG A 237 14.10 25.82 17.51
C ARG A 237 12.64 25.39 17.30
N ARG A 238 11.78 26.27 16.77
CA ARG A 238 10.37 25.97 16.48
C ARG A 238 10.24 24.82 15.51
N VAL A 239 10.99 24.82 14.41
CA VAL A 239 10.99 23.73 13.41
C VAL A 239 11.50 22.42 14.02
N PHE A 240 12.55 22.47 14.82
CA PHE A 240 13.08 21.29 15.51
C PHE A 240 12.05 20.70 16.50
N GLU A 241 11.47 21.54 17.37
CA GLU A 241 10.47 21.11 18.35
C GLU A 241 9.23 20.56 17.67
N ALA A 242 8.73 21.21 16.61
CA ALA A 242 7.63 20.72 15.79
C ALA A 242 7.95 19.36 15.16
N SER A 243 9.17 19.18 14.64
CA SER A 243 9.62 17.90 14.10
C SER A 243 9.70 16.80 15.15
N MET A 244 10.12 17.10 16.37
CA MET A 244 10.25 16.12 17.46
C MET A 244 8.92 15.77 18.13
N SER A 245 7.93 16.67 18.07
CA SER A 245 6.62 16.48 18.70
C SER A 245 5.54 15.98 17.74
N ARG A 246 5.89 15.66 16.51
CA ARG A 246 4.94 15.09 15.53
C ARG A 246 4.27 13.84 16.09
N GLY A 247 2.94 13.79 16.02
CA GLY A 247 2.16 12.67 16.53
C GLY A 247 2.00 12.62 18.07
N ALA A 248 2.63 13.52 18.80
CA ALA A 248 2.46 13.65 20.26
C ALA A 248 1.36 14.67 20.66
N THR A 249 0.81 15.40 19.68
CA THR A 249 -0.25 16.39 19.84
C THR A 249 -1.40 16.09 18.89
N GLY A 250 -2.61 16.60 19.16
CA GLY A 250 -3.71 16.50 18.18
C GLY A 250 -4.57 15.25 18.28
N GLY A 251 -4.77 14.66 19.45
CA GLY A 251 -5.75 13.56 19.64
C GLY A 251 -5.28 12.20 19.17
N ASN A 252 -3.99 11.98 19.13
CA ASN A 252 -3.37 10.67 18.89
C ASN A 252 -3.25 9.82 20.17
N GLU A 253 -4.10 10.08 21.18
CA GLU A 253 -4.22 9.27 22.38
C GLU A 253 -5.00 7.97 22.15
#